data_b92642ae7fb52fd7bdef3786bc93084b
#
_entry.id   b92642ae7fb52fd7bdef3786bc93084b
#
_cell.length_a   1.000
_cell.length_b   1.000
_cell.length_c   1.000
_cell.angle_alpha   90.00
_cell.angle_beta   90.00
_cell.angle_gamma   90.00
#
_symmetry.space_group_name_H-M   'P 1'
#
loop_
_entity.id
_entity.type
_entity.pdbx_description
1 polymer ?
#
loop_
_entity_poly.entity_id
_entity_poly.type
_entity_poly.pdbx_seq_one_letter_code
_entity_poly.pdbx_strand_id
1 'polypeptide(L)'
;SGKHLSINYNLSHSGEIVMLAFGRNVQVGVDVQAIKQIQEYQRLAENYFSPEETAAVIRQNNIESFFESWTAKEAYVKAIGYGLYKDFASFSVKIGGTSSESYGDQIWRICQIAVDKCHKACLAYGMRNENELWEEIATGTGENDRYLAGRKV
;
A
#
# COMPACT_ATOMS: atom_id res chain seq x y z
N SER A 1 1.79 35.10 -4.03
CA SER A 1 2.69 33.97 -3.75
C SER A 1 2.08 32.70 -4.33
N GLY A 2 2.62 32.23 -5.47
CA GLY A 2 2.17 31.01 -6.12
C GLY A 2 2.44 29.81 -5.21
N LYS A 3 1.42 29.04 -4.85
CA LYS A 3 1.61 27.75 -4.21
C LYS A 3 2.30 26.84 -5.24
N HIS A 4 3.55 26.48 -5.00
CA HIS A 4 4.22 25.47 -5.81
C HIS A 4 3.45 24.16 -5.67
N LEU A 5 2.91 23.68 -6.78
CA LEU A 5 2.27 22.38 -6.86
C LEU A 5 3.36 21.33 -7.06
N SER A 6 3.51 20.42 -6.10
CA SER A 6 4.34 19.24 -6.29
C SER A 6 3.47 18.06 -6.72
N ILE A 7 3.93 17.31 -7.70
CA ILE A 7 3.35 16.04 -8.08
C ILE A 7 4.34 14.96 -7.67
N ASN A 8 3.92 14.11 -6.75
CA ASN A 8 4.64 12.90 -6.39
C ASN A 8 4.05 11.73 -7.15
N TYR A 9 4.86 10.77 -7.48
CA TYR A 9 4.39 9.53 -8.10
C TYR A 9 5.15 8.34 -7.57
N ASN A 10 4.52 7.19 -7.68
CA ASN A 10 5.14 5.91 -7.33
C ASN A 10 4.64 4.84 -8.29
N LEU A 11 5.50 3.88 -8.61
CA LEU A 11 5.23 2.82 -9.56
C LEU A 11 5.51 1.46 -8.92
N SER A 12 4.68 0.49 -9.24
CA SER A 12 4.91 -0.93 -8.95
C SER A 12 4.46 -1.79 -10.13
N HIS A 13 5.09 -2.94 -10.30
CA HIS A 13 4.67 -3.91 -11.29
C HIS A 13 4.85 -5.34 -10.78
N SER A 14 3.98 -6.24 -11.20
CA SER A 14 4.09 -7.66 -10.91
C SER A 14 3.37 -8.46 -11.99
N GLY A 15 4.09 -9.38 -12.66
CA GLY A 15 3.56 -10.04 -13.84
C GLY A 15 3.22 -9.03 -14.94
N GLU A 16 1.99 -9.09 -15.43
CA GLU A 16 1.50 -8.20 -16.49
C GLU A 16 0.82 -6.92 -15.94
N ILE A 17 0.75 -6.78 -14.62
CA ILE A 17 0.14 -5.62 -13.96
C ILE A 17 1.19 -4.56 -13.69
N VAL A 18 0.94 -3.35 -14.16
CA VAL A 18 1.67 -2.13 -13.81
C VAL A 18 0.71 -1.19 -13.09
N MET A 19 1.12 -0.65 -11.97
CA MET A 19 0.37 0.31 -11.19
C MET A 19 1.17 1.59 -11.02
N LEU A 20 0.51 2.72 -11.24
CA LEU A 20 1.09 4.05 -11.11
C LEU A 20 0.18 4.90 -10.22
N ALA A 21 0.73 5.42 -9.14
CA ALA A 21 0.04 6.33 -8.23
C ALA A 21 0.58 7.74 -8.37
N PHE A 22 -0.31 8.72 -8.40
CA PHE A 22 0.05 10.14 -8.41
C PHE A 22 -0.55 10.84 -7.20
N GLY A 23 0.23 11.68 -6.56
CA GLY A 23 -0.20 12.52 -5.45
C GLY A 23 0.10 13.99 -5.71
N ARG A 24 -0.91 14.85 -5.58
CA ARG A 24 -0.73 16.30 -5.67
C ARG A 24 -0.50 16.87 -4.27
N ASN A 25 0.69 17.38 -4.02
CA ASN A 25 1.13 17.86 -2.69
C ASN A 25 1.02 16.80 -1.58
N VAL A 26 1.06 15.53 -1.94
CA VAL A 26 0.99 14.41 -1.01
C VAL A 26 1.97 13.34 -1.45
N GLN A 27 2.58 12.67 -0.49
CA GLN A 27 3.41 11.51 -0.74
C GLN A 27 2.52 10.29 -0.97
N VAL A 28 2.91 9.47 -1.94
CA VAL A 28 2.19 8.26 -2.32
C VAL A 28 3.14 7.09 -2.53
N GLY A 29 2.69 5.90 -2.20
CA GLY A 29 3.37 4.65 -2.50
C GLY A 29 2.35 3.62 -2.94
N VAL A 30 2.69 2.82 -3.93
CA VAL A 30 1.84 1.75 -4.44
C VAL A 30 2.65 0.47 -4.55
N ASP A 31 2.02 -0.64 -4.21
CA ASP A 31 2.61 -1.96 -4.46
C ASP A 31 1.56 -2.92 -5.01
N VAL A 32 1.99 -3.77 -5.93
CA VAL A 32 1.20 -4.86 -6.50
C VAL A 32 2.05 -6.12 -6.55
N GLN A 33 1.48 -7.25 -6.14
CA GLN A 33 2.14 -8.54 -6.15
C GLN A 33 1.22 -9.62 -6.73
N ALA A 34 1.75 -10.40 -7.66
CA ALA A 34 1.12 -11.64 -8.07
C ALA A 34 1.16 -12.65 -6.91
N ILE A 35 0.04 -13.27 -6.63
CA ILE A 35 -0.06 -14.32 -5.61
C ILE A 35 0.65 -15.55 -6.15
N LYS A 36 1.71 -15.95 -5.47
CA LYS A 36 2.50 -17.15 -5.77
C LYS A 36 2.37 -18.15 -4.65
N GLN A 37 2.40 -19.44 -4.97
CA GLN A 37 2.45 -20.46 -3.94
C GLN A 37 3.83 -20.43 -3.24
N ILE A 38 3.82 -20.12 -1.97
CA ILE A 38 5.00 -20.12 -1.10
C ILE A 38 4.69 -21.08 0.05
N GLN A 39 5.40 -22.18 0.13
CA GLN A 39 5.13 -23.21 1.13
C GLN A 39 5.35 -22.71 2.56
N GLU A 40 6.33 -21.84 2.77
CA GLU A 40 6.72 -21.33 4.08
C GLU A 40 6.28 -19.87 4.32
N TYR A 41 5.15 -19.43 3.73
CA TYR A 41 4.70 -18.04 3.86
C TYR A 41 4.46 -17.61 5.32
N GLN A 42 4.02 -18.54 6.18
CA GLN A 42 3.83 -18.25 7.60
C GLN A 42 5.17 -17.97 8.29
N ARG A 43 6.20 -18.74 7.98
CA ARG A 43 7.56 -18.48 8.48
C ARG A 43 8.15 -17.17 7.96
N LEU A 44 7.84 -16.81 6.71
CA LEU A 44 8.21 -15.49 6.18
C LEU A 44 7.49 -14.38 6.94
N ALA A 45 6.22 -14.57 7.28
CA ALA A 45 5.48 -13.63 8.12
C ALA A 45 6.14 -13.48 9.50
N GLU A 46 6.53 -14.56 10.14
CA GLU A 46 7.26 -14.55 11.44
C GLU A 46 8.57 -13.75 11.38
N ASN A 47 9.27 -13.80 10.25
CA ASN A 47 10.55 -13.13 10.08
C ASN A 47 10.44 -11.64 9.70
N TYR A 48 9.37 -11.26 9.01
CA TYR A 48 9.28 -9.94 8.38
C TYR A 48 8.10 -9.09 8.88
N PHE A 49 7.10 -9.67 9.52
CA PHE A 49 5.93 -8.92 9.95
C PHE A 49 5.94 -8.67 11.46
N SER A 50 5.16 -7.71 11.88
CA SER A 50 4.94 -7.51 13.32
C SER A 50 4.22 -8.73 13.93
N PRO A 51 4.31 -8.95 15.24
CA PRO A 51 3.63 -10.08 15.91
C PRO A 51 2.11 -10.10 15.63
N GLU A 52 1.48 -8.94 15.54
CA GLU A 52 0.04 -8.81 15.29
C GLU A 52 -0.33 -9.23 13.87
N GLU A 53 0.45 -8.79 12.88
CA GLU A 53 0.25 -9.15 11.48
C GLU A 53 0.54 -10.64 11.25
N THR A 54 1.60 -11.15 11.86
CA THR A 54 1.94 -12.58 11.83
C THR A 54 0.80 -13.41 12.38
N ALA A 55 0.25 -13.03 13.54
CA ALA A 55 -0.89 -13.72 14.14
C ALA A 55 -2.13 -13.67 13.22
N ALA A 56 -2.34 -12.57 12.51
CA ALA A 56 -3.44 -12.45 11.54
C ALA A 56 -3.26 -13.39 10.34
N VAL A 57 -2.06 -13.47 9.77
CA VAL A 57 -1.72 -14.37 8.66
C VAL A 57 -1.90 -15.84 9.07
N ILE A 58 -1.40 -16.22 10.25
CA ILE A 58 -1.54 -17.58 10.77
C ILE A 58 -3.02 -17.93 11.01
N ARG A 59 -3.80 -17.02 11.59
CA ARG A 59 -5.22 -17.24 11.86
C ARG A 59 -6.05 -17.39 10.59
N GLN A 60 -5.77 -16.60 9.56
CA GLN A 60 -6.47 -16.68 8.28
C GLN A 60 -6.05 -17.92 7.48
N ASN A 61 -4.85 -18.41 7.70
CA ASN A 61 -4.30 -19.63 7.12
C ASN A 61 -4.46 -19.71 5.58
N ASN A 62 -4.21 -18.60 4.91
CA ASN A 62 -4.20 -18.52 3.45
C ASN A 62 -3.07 -17.60 2.97
N ILE A 63 -2.58 -17.87 1.77
CA ILE A 63 -1.46 -17.13 1.17
C ILE A 63 -1.85 -15.70 0.80
N GLU A 64 -3.12 -15.45 0.53
CA GLU A 64 -3.65 -14.14 0.18
C GLU A 64 -3.41 -13.15 1.31
N SER A 65 -3.63 -13.55 2.57
CA SER A 65 -3.41 -12.70 3.73
C SER A 65 -1.94 -12.28 3.91
N PHE A 66 -1.01 -13.17 3.54
CA PHE A 66 0.41 -12.84 3.50
C PHE A 66 0.68 -11.75 2.46
N PHE A 67 0.19 -11.91 1.22
CA PHE A 67 0.40 -10.91 0.18
C PHE A 67 -0.33 -9.60 0.44
N GLU A 68 -1.47 -9.61 1.12
CA GLU A 68 -2.16 -8.41 1.58
C GLU A 68 -1.28 -7.61 2.55
N SER A 69 -0.72 -8.26 3.56
CA SER A 69 0.19 -7.62 4.51
C SER A 69 1.48 -7.14 3.82
N TRP A 70 2.03 -7.95 2.95
CA TRP A 70 3.24 -7.62 2.21
C TRP A 70 3.06 -6.36 1.37
N THR A 71 2.02 -6.32 0.51
CA THR A 71 1.75 -5.16 -0.36
C THR A 71 1.44 -3.90 0.44
N ALA A 72 0.77 -4.02 1.58
CA ALA A 72 0.49 -2.89 2.46
C ALA A 72 1.77 -2.30 3.05
N LYS A 73 2.68 -3.13 3.52
CA LYS A 73 3.98 -2.71 4.05
C LYS A 73 4.87 -2.09 2.98
N GLU A 74 4.96 -2.71 1.81
CA GLU A 74 5.73 -2.18 0.67
C GLU A 74 5.18 -0.82 0.21
N ALA A 75 3.87 -0.69 0.05
CA ALA A 75 3.25 0.58 -0.33
C ALA A 75 3.56 1.69 0.69
N TYR A 76 3.48 1.38 1.99
CA TYR A 76 3.80 2.32 3.05
C TYR A 76 5.27 2.74 3.02
N VAL A 77 6.20 1.80 2.93
CA VAL A 77 7.64 2.07 2.90
C VAL A 77 8.03 2.89 1.67
N LYS A 78 7.42 2.62 0.52
CA LYS A 78 7.59 3.44 -0.69
C LYS A 78 7.05 4.87 -0.49
N ALA A 79 5.90 5.02 0.15
CA ALA A 79 5.29 6.33 0.40
C ALA A 79 6.15 7.21 1.31
N ILE A 80 6.75 6.64 2.36
CA ILE A 80 7.63 7.37 3.28
C ILE A 80 9.05 7.59 2.74
N GLY A 81 9.40 6.96 1.60
CA GLY A 81 10.68 7.16 0.93
C GLY A 81 11.87 6.43 1.56
N TYR A 82 11.65 5.50 2.48
CA TYR A 82 12.73 4.77 3.16
C TYR A 82 13.26 3.56 2.38
N GLY A 83 12.54 3.10 1.37
CA GLY A 83 12.92 1.94 0.58
C GLY A 83 13.14 0.69 1.44
N LEU A 84 14.09 -0.15 1.06
CA LEU A 84 14.42 -1.41 1.75
C LEU A 84 15.11 -1.24 3.12
N TYR A 85 15.36 -0.02 3.56
CA TYR A 85 16.08 0.24 4.82
C TYR A 85 15.18 0.22 6.06
N LYS A 86 13.87 0.19 5.90
CA LYS A 86 12.96 0.08 7.04
C LYS A 86 12.71 -1.39 7.35
N ASP A 87 13.01 -1.78 8.57
CA ASP A 87 12.66 -3.11 9.07
C ASP A 87 11.13 -3.28 9.13
N PHE A 88 10.62 -4.21 8.35
CA PHE A 88 9.18 -4.49 8.27
C PHE A 88 8.58 -4.97 9.59
N ALA A 89 9.37 -5.64 10.43
CA ALA A 89 8.92 -6.08 11.74
C ALA A 89 8.76 -4.92 12.76
N SER A 90 9.38 -3.77 12.48
CA SER A 90 9.39 -2.63 13.40
C SER A 90 8.11 -1.79 13.39
N PHE A 91 7.17 -2.05 12.49
CA PHE A 91 5.91 -1.32 12.38
C PHE A 91 4.77 -2.23 11.93
N SER A 92 3.55 -1.85 12.25
CA SER A 92 2.33 -2.56 11.82
C SER A 92 1.54 -1.73 10.83
N VAL A 93 0.94 -2.39 9.85
CA VAL A 93 -0.05 -1.82 8.94
C VAL A 93 -1.40 -2.49 9.19
N LYS A 94 -2.48 -1.69 9.25
CA LYS A 94 -3.81 -2.22 9.51
C LYS A 94 -4.53 -2.45 8.18
N ILE A 95 -4.80 -3.70 7.89
CA ILE A 95 -5.48 -4.12 6.65
C ILE A 95 -6.98 -4.11 6.85
N GLY A 96 -7.73 -3.79 5.80
CA GLY A 96 -9.21 -3.82 5.82
C GLY A 96 -9.86 -2.58 6.40
N GLY A 97 -9.15 -1.48 6.44
CA GLY A 97 -9.64 -0.18 6.88
C GLY A 97 -8.59 0.89 6.66
N THR A 98 -8.92 2.09 7.06
CA THR A 98 -7.95 3.17 7.14
C THR A 98 -7.09 2.94 8.38
N SER A 99 -5.85 2.52 8.23
CA SER A 99 -4.90 2.58 9.34
C SER A 99 -4.07 3.84 9.22
N SER A 100 -4.04 4.60 10.28
CA SER A 100 -3.13 5.72 10.42
C SER A 100 -1.91 5.25 11.19
N GLU A 101 -0.80 5.03 10.50
CA GLU A 101 0.49 5.04 11.15
C GLU A 101 1.02 6.47 11.12
N SER A 102 1.46 6.97 12.25
CA SER A 102 2.15 8.25 12.30
C SER A 102 3.63 8.04 12.02
N TYR A 103 4.15 8.69 10.99
CA TYR A 103 5.57 8.84 10.77
C TYR A 103 5.88 10.33 10.61
N GLY A 104 6.60 10.87 11.57
CA GLY A 104 6.72 12.32 11.71
C GLY A 104 5.37 12.95 12.08
N ASP A 105 5.06 14.11 11.49
CA ASP A 105 3.80 14.82 11.69
C ASP A 105 2.70 14.44 10.70
N GLN A 106 2.89 13.35 9.94
CA GLN A 106 1.94 12.89 8.92
C GLN A 106 1.16 11.67 9.38
N ILE A 107 -0.11 11.68 9.06
CA ILE A 107 -0.99 10.50 9.18
C ILE A 107 -0.96 9.77 7.85
N TRP A 108 -0.81 8.46 7.88
CA TRP A 108 -0.75 7.64 6.70
C TRP A 108 -2.00 6.79 6.53
N ARG A 109 -2.58 6.81 5.37
CA ARG A 109 -3.65 5.90 4.99
C ARG A 109 -3.12 4.81 4.08
N ILE A 110 -3.58 3.59 4.34
CA ILE A 110 -3.22 2.40 3.57
C ILE A 110 -4.51 1.75 3.12
N CYS A 111 -4.70 1.68 1.81
CA CYS A 111 -5.93 1.19 1.18
C CYS A 111 -5.61 -0.01 0.30
N GLN A 112 -6.36 -1.08 0.43
CA GLN A 112 -6.34 -2.15 -0.55
C GLN A 112 -6.96 -1.69 -1.85
N ILE A 113 -6.39 -2.16 -2.95
CA ILE A 113 -6.87 -1.92 -4.30
C ILE A 113 -7.31 -3.25 -4.89
N ALA A 114 -8.56 -3.31 -5.35
CA ALA A 114 -9.04 -4.47 -6.08
C ALA A 114 -8.40 -4.51 -7.48
N VAL A 115 -7.66 -5.56 -7.77
CA VAL A 115 -7.04 -5.79 -9.09
C VAL A 115 -7.74 -6.95 -9.78
N ASP A 116 -7.38 -8.17 -9.43
CA ASP A 116 -7.96 -9.42 -9.89
C ASP A 116 -7.78 -10.52 -8.83
N LYS A 117 -8.13 -11.75 -9.18
CA LYS A 117 -8.03 -12.89 -8.26
C LYS A 117 -6.59 -13.37 -8.02
N CYS A 118 -5.66 -12.99 -8.90
CA CYS A 118 -4.29 -13.46 -8.89
C CYS A 118 -3.30 -12.44 -8.31
N HIS A 119 -3.77 -11.25 -7.94
CA HIS A 119 -2.93 -10.18 -7.44
C HIS A 119 -3.50 -9.54 -6.19
N LYS A 120 -2.60 -9.06 -5.33
CA LYS A 120 -2.91 -8.15 -4.24
C LYS A 120 -2.21 -6.83 -4.48
N ALA A 121 -2.86 -5.73 -4.12
CA ALA A 121 -2.30 -4.40 -4.27
C ALA A 121 -2.75 -3.46 -3.15
N CYS A 122 -1.87 -2.52 -2.81
CA CYS A 122 -2.13 -1.48 -1.82
C CYS A 122 -1.62 -0.13 -2.31
N LEU A 123 -2.33 0.91 -1.87
CA LEU A 123 -1.92 2.31 -1.96
C LEU A 123 -1.71 2.85 -0.55
N ALA A 124 -0.59 3.52 -0.33
CA ALA A 124 -0.34 4.32 0.87
C ALA A 124 -0.21 5.79 0.50
N TYR A 125 -0.77 6.69 1.30
CA TYR A 125 -0.61 8.12 1.11
C TYR A 125 -0.61 8.89 2.42
N GLY A 126 0.17 9.97 2.46
CA GLY A 126 0.28 10.84 3.62
C GLY A 126 -0.85 11.87 3.67
N MET A 127 -1.36 12.15 4.87
CA MET A 127 -2.35 13.19 5.15
C MET A 127 -1.80 14.14 6.20
N ARG A 128 -2.18 15.40 6.14
CA ARG A 128 -1.77 16.41 7.13
C ARG A 128 -2.66 16.40 8.37
N ASN A 129 -3.92 16.01 8.20
CA ASN A 129 -4.87 15.86 9.30
C ASN A 129 -5.98 14.85 8.88
N GLU A 130 -6.72 14.34 9.85
CA GLU A 130 -7.78 13.36 9.65
C GLU A 130 -9.00 13.88 8.86
N ASN A 131 -9.15 15.21 8.77
CA ASN A 131 -10.26 15.84 8.06
C ASN A 131 -9.98 16.06 6.56
N GLU A 132 -8.80 15.68 6.07
CA GLU A 132 -8.51 15.66 4.65
C GLU A 132 -9.24 14.49 4.00
N LEU A 133 -10.43 14.77 3.48
CA LEU A 133 -11.19 13.80 2.69
C LEU A 133 -10.53 13.63 1.31
N TRP A 134 -10.33 12.39 0.91
CA TRP A 134 -9.96 12.02 -0.44
C TRP A 134 -11.21 11.57 -1.18
N GLU A 135 -11.56 12.28 -2.24
CA GLU A 135 -12.49 11.76 -3.20
C GLU A 135 -11.81 10.69 -4.05
N GLU A 136 -12.54 9.66 -4.18
CA GLU A 136 -12.44 8.45 -4.98
C GLU A 136 -11.21 8.27 -5.86
N ILE A 137 -10.61 7.13 -5.68
CA ILE A 137 -9.61 6.55 -6.56
C ILE A 137 -10.33 6.03 -7.80
N ALA A 138 -10.22 6.73 -8.92
CA ALA A 138 -10.75 6.24 -10.17
C ALA A 138 -9.86 5.12 -10.73
N THR A 139 -10.41 3.93 -10.84
CA THR A 139 -9.79 2.85 -11.60
C THR A 139 -10.35 2.87 -13.01
N GLY A 140 -9.56 3.32 -13.98
CA GLY A 140 -9.91 3.16 -15.40
C GLY A 140 -9.74 1.70 -15.81
N THR A 141 -10.79 1.09 -16.32
CA THR A 141 -10.74 -0.24 -16.94
C THR A 141 -10.84 -0.09 -18.45
N GLY A 142 -9.75 0.23 -19.12
CA GLY A 142 -9.57 -0.17 -20.51
C GLY A 142 -9.05 -1.60 -20.53
N GLU A 143 -9.19 -2.31 -21.62
CA GLU A 143 -8.73 -3.72 -21.72
C GLU A 143 -7.25 -3.91 -21.37
N ASN A 144 -6.47 -2.82 -21.28
CA ASN A 144 -5.02 -2.86 -20.96
C ASN A 144 -4.53 -1.79 -20.00
N ASP A 145 -5.38 -0.84 -19.54
CA ASP A 145 -4.89 0.28 -18.74
C ASP A 145 -5.73 0.47 -17.46
N ARG A 146 -5.12 0.31 -16.31
CA ARG A 146 -5.71 0.63 -15.01
C ARG A 146 -4.98 1.83 -14.40
N TYR A 147 -5.66 2.94 -14.25
CA TYR A 147 -5.14 4.15 -13.62
C TYR A 147 -5.75 4.33 -12.24
N LEU A 148 -4.92 4.67 -11.28
CA LEU A 148 -5.36 5.11 -9.96
C LEU A 148 -5.13 6.61 -9.85
N ALA A 149 -6.18 7.39 -9.73
CA ALA A 149 -6.10 8.80 -9.46
C ALA A 149 -6.86 9.13 -8.17
N GLY A 150 -6.18 9.71 -7.21
CA GLY A 150 -6.80 10.26 -6.01
C GLY A 150 -6.89 11.79 -6.12
N ARG A 151 -8.06 12.36 -5.82
CA ARG A 151 -8.27 13.80 -5.75
C ARG A 151 -8.47 14.23 -4.30
N LYS A 152 -7.73 15.24 -3.88
CA LYS A 152 -7.98 15.94 -2.64
C LYS A 152 -9.14 16.92 -2.86
N VAL A 153 -10.15 16.83 -2.04
CA VAL A 153 -11.24 17.81 -1.93
C VAL A 153 -10.87 18.87 -0.92
#